data_b3428e4f1e9304a9fdce67a435e9267a
#
_entry.id   b3428e4f1e9304a9fdce67a435e9267a
#
_cell.length_a   1.000
_cell.length_b   1.000
_cell.length_c   1.000
_cell.angle_alpha   90.00
_cell.angle_beta   90.00
_cell.angle_gamma   90.00
#
_symmetry.space_group_name_H-M   'P 1'
#
loop_
_entity.id
_entity.type
_entity.pdbx_description
1 polymer ?
#
loop_
_entity_poly.entity_id
_entity_poly.type
_entity_poly.pdbx_seq_one_letter_code
_entity_poly.pdbx_strand_id
1 'polypeptide(L)'
;MIRVGLIHIGSSKIRLILAEVEEMGYFKVIDELKTPFKICYELSKECILCSEKLNYILSTIKTYKSLCEASGAKEIFAITTSFF
;
A
#
# COMPACT_ATOMS: atom_id res chain seq x y z
N MET A 1 -19.50 5.15 -11.35
CA MET A 1 -18.78 4.67 -10.16
C MET A 1 -17.49 3.97 -10.57
N ILE A 2 -16.38 4.37 -10.04
CA ILE A 2 -15.12 3.71 -10.36
C ILE A 2 -14.46 3.18 -9.09
N ARG A 3 -13.65 2.16 -9.26
CA ARG A 3 -12.86 1.62 -8.15
C ARG A 3 -11.46 2.15 -8.22
N VAL A 4 -10.93 2.49 -7.06
CA VAL A 4 -9.57 2.96 -6.94
C VAL A 4 -8.87 2.18 -5.84
N GLY A 5 -7.58 1.99 -6.00
CA GLY A 5 -6.75 1.36 -5.00
C GLY A 5 -5.76 2.34 -4.44
N LEU A 6 -5.57 2.30 -3.14
CA LEU A 6 -4.59 3.13 -2.47
C LEU A 6 -3.64 2.22 -1.71
N ILE A 7 -2.35 2.32 -1.99
CA ILE A 7 -1.33 1.56 -1.29
C ILE A 7 -0.56 2.56 -0.44
N HIS A 8 -0.62 2.36 0.86
CA HIS A 8 0.02 3.26 1.80
C HIS A 8 1.17 2.55 2.49
N ILE A 9 2.37 3.10 2.35
CA ILE A 9 3.56 2.52 2.94
C ILE A 9 3.92 3.37 4.15
N GLY A 10 3.69 2.83 5.32
CA GLY A 10 4.01 3.50 6.56
C GLY A 10 5.31 2.98 7.14
N SER A 11 5.57 3.33 8.38
CA SER A 11 6.80 2.94 9.05
C SER A 11 6.75 1.52 9.61
N SER A 12 5.56 0.96 9.76
CA SER A 12 5.43 -0.35 10.36
C SER A 12 4.49 -1.29 9.61
N LYS A 13 3.85 -0.80 8.57
CA LYS A 13 2.96 -1.66 7.80
C LYS A 13 2.69 -1.05 6.42
N ILE A 14 2.31 -1.92 5.51
CA ILE A 14 1.83 -1.52 4.20
C ILE A 14 0.34 -1.81 4.19
N ARG A 15 -0.43 -0.87 3.73
CA ARG A 15 -1.88 -0.98 3.76
C ARG A 15 -2.43 -0.83 2.35
N LEU A 16 -3.40 -1.64 2.02
CA LEU A 16 -4.14 -1.51 0.78
C LEU A 16 -5.57 -1.12 1.11
N ILE A 17 -6.06 -0.08 0.49
CA ILE A 17 -7.45 0.32 0.62
C ILE A 17 -8.06 0.30 -0.76
N LEU A 18 -9.16 -0.43 -0.90
CA LEU A 18 -9.90 -0.50 -2.14
C LEU A 18 -11.22 0.20 -1.94
N ALA A 19 -11.51 1.18 -2.77
CA ALA A 19 -12.71 2.00 -2.59
C ALA A 19 -13.43 2.21 -3.91
N GLU A 20 -14.72 2.46 -3.81
CA GLU A 20 -15.54 2.89 -4.93
C GLU A 20 -15.84 4.36 -4.77
N VAL A 21 -15.67 5.11 -5.84
CA VAL A 21 -15.88 6.55 -5.84
C VAL A 21 -16.99 6.86 -6.81
N GLU A 22 -17.98 7.64 -6.35
CA GLU A 22 -19.11 8.03 -7.16
C GLU A 22 -18.89 9.42 -7.75
N GLU A 23 -19.67 9.73 -8.77
CA GLU A 23 -19.51 10.98 -9.49
C GLU A 23 -19.62 12.20 -8.60
N MET A 24 -20.44 12.11 -7.56
CA MET A 24 -20.64 13.24 -6.66
C MET A 24 -19.53 13.38 -5.64
N GLY A 25 -18.52 12.54 -5.69
CA GLY A 25 -17.43 12.64 -4.74
C GLY A 25 -17.58 11.76 -3.51
N TYR A 26 -18.69 11.10 -3.35
CA TYR A 26 -18.83 10.13 -2.26
C TYR A 26 -17.98 8.92 -2.53
N PHE A 27 -17.48 8.31 -1.48
CA PHE A 27 -16.70 7.10 -1.66
C PHE A 27 -17.08 6.09 -0.59
N LYS A 28 -16.77 4.83 -0.88
CA LYS A 28 -17.05 3.73 0.01
C LYS A 28 -15.88 2.78 -0.02
N VAL A 29 -15.32 2.49 1.15
CA VAL A 29 -14.24 1.52 1.25
C VAL A 29 -14.85 0.13 1.15
N ILE A 30 -14.40 -0.66 0.18
CA ILE A 30 -14.94 -2.00 0.00
C ILE A 30 -14.01 -3.07 0.53
N ASP A 31 -12.73 -2.77 0.70
CA ASP A 31 -11.83 -3.75 1.30
C ASP A 31 -10.59 -3.05 1.81
N GLU A 32 -9.94 -3.67 2.75
CA GLU A 32 -8.72 -3.13 3.32
C GLU A 32 -7.84 -4.28 3.78
N LEU A 33 -6.56 -4.24 3.40
CA LEU A 33 -5.59 -5.23 3.79
C LEU A 33 -4.41 -4.54 4.45
N LYS A 34 -3.77 -5.23 5.38
CA LYS A 34 -2.60 -4.72 6.07
C LYS A 34 -1.53 -5.77 6.12
N THR A 35 -0.30 -5.38 5.85
CA THR A 35 0.85 -6.27 5.93
C THR A 35 1.88 -5.61 6.84
N PRO A 36 2.07 -6.11 8.05
CA PRO A 36 3.02 -5.47 8.96
C PRO A 36 4.46 -5.76 8.59
N PHE A 37 5.33 -4.82 8.89
CA PHE A 37 6.77 -5.02 8.76
C PHE A 37 7.45 -4.07 9.73
N LYS A 38 8.75 -4.25 9.91
CA LYS A 38 9.47 -3.50 10.94
C LYS A 38 10.60 -2.68 10.37
N ILE A 39 10.26 -1.80 9.46
CA ILE A 39 11.27 -1.05 8.74
C ILE A 39 11.96 0.00 9.61
N CYS A 40 11.22 0.69 10.47
CA CYS A 40 11.86 1.70 11.28
C CYS A 40 12.84 1.10 12.26
N TYR A 41 12.53 -0.06 12.73
CA TYR A 41 13.40 -0.72 13.66
C TYR A 41 14.72 -1.07 13.00
N GLU A 42 14.66 -1.55 11.80
CA GLU A 42 15.86 -1.89 11.05
C GLU A 42 16.67 -0.66 10.72
N LEU A 43 16.00 0.41 10.37
CA LEU A 43 16.70 1.65 10.03
C LEU A 43 17.53 2.18 11.19
N SER A 44 17.03 2.03 12.40
CA SER A 44 17.74 2.55 13.54
C SER A 44 19.05 1.83 13.78
N LYS A 45 19.19 0.64 13.24
CA LYS A 45 20.41 -0.12 13.42
C LYS A 45 21.39 0.05 12.28
N GLU A 46 20.94 -0.17 11.09
CA GLU A 46 21.83 -0.23 9.95
C GLU A 46 21.68 0.95 9.05
N CYS A 47 20.82 1.81 9.43
CA CYS A 47 20.58 3.03 8.72
C CYS A 47 19.96 2.88 7.35
N ILE A 48 19.86 1.75 6.83
CA ILE A 48 19.38 1.64 5.47
C ILE A 48 18.52 0.40 5.33
N LEU A 49 17.63 0.42 4.40
CA LEU A 49 16.86 -0.74 4.05
C LEU A 49 17.81 -1.80 3.52
N CYS A 50 17.85 -2.94 4.15
CA CYS A 50 18.61 -4.03 3.59
C CYS A 50 17.86 -4.59 2.41
N SER A 51 18.56 -5.30 1.53
CA SER A 51 17.93 -5.78 0.30
C SER A 51 16.79 -6.74 0.57
N GLU A 52 16.83 -7.49 1.64
CA GLU A 52 15.73 -8.38 1.97
C GLU A 52 14.46 -7.62 2.31
N LYS A 53 14.60 -6.56 3.11
CA LYS A 53 13.45 -5.73 3.46
C LYS A 53 12.89 -5.03 2.24
N LEU A 54 13.76 -4.51 1.41
CA LEU A 54 13.33 -3.83 0.21
C LEU A 54 12.59 -4.80 -0.71
N ASN A 55 13.11 -6.00 -0.88
CA ASN A 55 12.45 -7.00 -1.72
C ASN A 55 11.10 -7.38 -1.16
N TYR A 56 10.99 -7.48 0.16
CA TYR A 56 9.71 -7.78 0.79
C TYR A 56 8.68 -6.70 0.51
N ILE A 57 9.09 -5.45 0.63
CA ILE A 57 8.21 -4.33 0.38
C ILE A 57 7.76 -4.31 -1.07
N LEU A 58 8.71 -4.48 -1.99
CA LEU A 58 8.38 -4.47 -3.41
C LEU A 58 7.45 -5.62 -3.77
N SER A 59 7.69 -6.79 -3.20
CA SER A 59 6.86 -7.95 -3.44
C SER A 59 5.43 -7.70 -2.95
N THR A 60 5.29 -7.09 -1.78
CA THR A 60 3.99 -6.77 -1.22
C THR A 60 3.26 -5.76 -2.10
N ILE A 61 3.97 -4.74 -2.58
CA ILE A 61 3.37 -3.74 -3.45
C ILE A 61 2.89 -4.38 -4.75
N LYS A 62 3.67 -5.28 -5.32
CA LYS A 62 3.26 -5.97 -6.53
C LYS A 62 2.02 -6.81 -6.31
N THR A 63 1.95 -7.48 -5.18
CA THR A 63 0.77 -8.28 -4.84
C THR A 63 -0.45 -7.40 -4.69
N TYR A 64 -0.31 -6.28 -4.01
CA TYR A 64 -1.42 -5.36 -3.82
C TYR A 64 -1.87 -4.78 -5.16
N LYS A 65 -0.93 -4.45 -6.02
CA LYS A 65 -1.28 -3.94 -7.34
C LYS A 65 -2.07 -4.97 -8.13
N SER A 66 -1.65 -6.22 -8.08
CA SER A 66 -2.38 -7.29 -8.77
C SER A 66 -3.79 -7.46 -8.22
N LEU A 67 -3.95 -7.34 -6.91
CA LEU A 67 -5.27 -7.43 -6.30
C LEU A 67 -6.17 -6.29 -6.75
N CYS A 68 -5.61 -5.08 -6.83
CA CYS A 68 -6.36 -3.94 -7.31
C CYS A 68 -6.83 -4.15 -8.75
N GLU A 69 -5.93 -4.63 -9.59
CA GLU A 69 -6.26 -4.86 -10.98
C GLU A 69 -7.33 -5.94 -11.12
N ALA A 70 -7.19 -7.01 -10.35
CA ALA A 70 -8.19 -8.08 -10.38
C ALA A 70 -9.54 -7.63 -9.86
N SER A 71 -9.56 -6.62 -9.01
CA SER A 71 -10.81 -6.07 -8.47
C SER A 71 -11.42 -5.01 -9.39
N GLY A 72 -10.79 -4.72 -10.50
CA GLY A 72 -11.33 -3.75 -11.44
C GLY A 72 -10.98 -2.32 -11.10
N ALA A 73 -9.93 -2.08 -10.32
CA ALA A 73 -9.54 -0.72 -10.00
C ALA A 73 -9.07 0.00 -11.24
N LYS A 74 -9.61 1.20 -11.43
CA LYS A 74 -9.30 2.02 -12.59
C LYS A 74 -8.01 2.80 -12.38
N GLU A 75 -7.74 3.18 -11.13
CA GLU A 75 -6.53 3.90 -10.78
C GLU A 75 -5.98 3.35 -9.49
N ILE A 76 -4.67 3.37 -9.39
CA ILE A 76 -3.97 2.87 -8.22
C ILE A 76 -2.98 3.93 -7.80
N PHE A 77 -3.06 4.34 -6.53
CA PHE A 77 -2.16 5.34 -5.98
C PHE A 77 -1.30 4.70 -4.91
N ALA A 78 -0.07 5.17 -4.83
CA ALA A 78 0.84 4.70 -3.78
C ALA A 78 1.43 5.91 -3.08
N ILE A 79 1.40 5.91 -1.75
CA ILE A 79 1.98 6.99 -0.98
C ILE A 79 2.84 6.42 0.14
N THR A 80 3.86 7.16 0.48
CA THR A 80 4.70 6.82 1.62
C THR A 80 4.65 7.98 2.59
N THR A 81 4.65 7.70 3.87
CA THR A 81 4.46 8.76 4.83
C THR A 81 5.59 8.98 5.80
N SER A 82 6.40 8.03 6.12
CA SER A 82 7.22 8.33 7.26
C SER A 82 8.58 7.69 7.34
N PHE A 83 9.05 7.00 6.40
CA PHE A 83 10.35 6.45 6.64
C PHE A 83 11.44 6.98 5.73
N PHE A 84 11.20 8.06 5.14
CA PHE A 84 12.25 8.73 4.42
C PHE A 84 12.44 10.13 5.02
#